data_cc2012f5d979114e0903312e4fdf7cc7
#
_entry.id   cc2012f5d979114e0903312e4fdf7cc7
#
_cell.length_a   1.000
_cell.length_b   1.000
_cell.length_c   1.000
_cell.angle_alpha   90.00
_cell.angle_beta   90.00
_cell.angle_gamma   90.00
#
_symmetry.space_group_name_H-M   'P 1'
#
loop_
_entity.id
_entity.type
_entity.pdbx_description
1 polymer ?
#
loop_
_entity_poly.entity_id
_entity_poly.type
_entity_poly.pdbx_seq_one_letter_code
_entity_poly.pdbx_strand_id
1 'polypeptide(L)'
;VGEKIVVSTHKPGWIIGKRGEKINELTEILKRRFKMENPHVDIEEIMHPEFDAQLVADDIALTLERFGAMKYKAASYRVLGKIKNSGALGAELRVAGKLPSDRARAWRFAFGYLKKTGDAAKAVDRAEAVAQTKQGIVGIKVAILSPGVKMCDQITVDEELLEAVRKNATLEEVEETVKKVKARRSVPSKKGTVVPASSGKKRKATSKGVPSKEDKK
;
A
#
# COMPACT_ATOMS: atom_id res chain seq x y z
N VAL A 1 -13.34 -3.29 44.14
CA VAL A 1 -13.55 -3.12 42.71
C VAL A 1 -12.64 -1.99 42.27
N GLY A 2 -11.57 -2.26 41.52
CA GLY A 2 -10.61 -1.25 41.04
C GLY A 2 -10.91 -0.89 39.59
N GLU A 3 -10.44 0.28 39.17
CA GLU A 3 -10.53 0.73 37.79
C GLU A 3 -9.40 0.07 36.96
N LYS A 4 -9.78 -0.62 35.87
CA LYS A 4 -8.82 -1.26 34.98
C LYS A 4 -8.52 -0.35 33.79
N ILE A 5 -7.25 0.00 33.57
CA ILE A 5 -6.76 0.78 32.45
C ILE A 5 -5.94 -0.12 31.55
N VAL A 6 -6.37 -0.31 30.32
CA VAL A 6 -5.62 -1.09 29.32
C VAL A 6 -4.84 -0.14 28.43
N VAL A 7 -3.53 -0.34 28.35
CA VAL A 7 -2.62 0.43 27.51
C VAL A 7 -2.09 -0.45 26.38
N SER A 8 -2.58 -0.24 25.17
CA SER A 8 -2.12 -0.96 24.01
C SER A 8 -0.83 -0.33 23.47
N THR A 9 0.22 -1.11 23.28
CA THR A 9 1.53 -0.61 22.86
C THR A 9 2.31 -1.65 22.03
N HIS A 10 3.12 -1.14 21.10
CA HIS A 10 4.05 -1.99 20.34
C HIS A 10 5.28 -2.42 21.17
N LYS A 11 5.66 -1.65 22.21
CA LYS A 11 6.87 -1.91 22.99
C LYS A 11 6.56 -1.88 24.50
N PRO A 12 6.02 -2.98 25.06
CA PRO A 12 5.60 -3.03 26.46
C PRO A 12 6.75 -2.76 27.44
N GLY A 13 7.96 -3.16 27.10
CA GLY A 13 9.12 -2.95 27.96
C GLY A 13 9.46 -1.49 28.29
N TRP A 14 9.06 -0.54 27.44
CA TRP A 14 9.28 0.89 27.70
C TRP A 14 8.33 1.46 28.75
N ILE A 15 7.11 0.91 28.82
CA ILE A 15 6.09 1.30 29.78
C ILE A 15 6.33 0.61 31.12
N ILE A 16 6.68 -0.66 31.11
CA ILE A 16 7.01 -1.41 32.33
C ILE A 16 8.25 -0.79 33.02
N GLY A 17 9.28 -0.47 32.22
CA GLY A 17 10.54 0.06 32.72
C GLY A 17 11.38 -0.99 33.44
N LYS A 18 12.48 -0.54 34.05
CA LYS A 18 13.36 -1.42 34.82
C LYS A 18 12.63 -1.83 36.11
N ARG A 19 12.47 -3.13 36.32
CA ARG A 19 11.81 -3.70 37.52
C ARG A 19 10.40 -3.16 37.81
N GLY A 20 9.69 -2.63 36.80
CA GLY A 20 8.35 -2.12 37.03
C GLY A 20 8.27 -0.71 37.61
N GLU A 21 9.37 0.04 37.72
CA GLU A 21 9.39 1.40 38.28
C GLU A 21 8.44 2.33 37.56
N LYS A 22 8.48 2.36 36.19
CA LYS A 22 7.65 3.28 35.42
C LYS A 22 6.15 2.99 35.52
N ILE A 23 5.76 1.73 35.59
CA ILE A 23 4.35 1.38 35.76
C ILE A 23 3.84 1.79 37.13
N ASN A 24 4.68 1.69 38.16
CA ASN A 24 4.35 2.16 39.51
C ASN A 24 4.22 3.69 39.55
N GLU A 25 5.17 4.43 38.94
CA GLU A 25 5.08 5.89 38.80
C GLU A 25 3.80 6.32 38.06
N LEU A 26 3.48 5.63 36.96
CA LEU A 26 2.27 5.88 36.18
C LEU A 26 1.01 5.65 37.04
N THR A 27 0.97 4.58 37.81
CA THR A 27 -0.12 4.29 38.72
C THR A 27 -0.28 5.36 39.81
N GLU A 28 0.84 5.87 40.37
CA GLU A 28 0.80 6.98 41.33
C GLU A 28 0.31 8.30 40.70
N ILE A 29 0.76 8.60 39.47
CA ILE A 29 0.31 9.81 38.75
C ILE A 29 -1.19 9.72 38.48
N LEU A 30 -1.71 8.56 38.09
CA LEU A 30 -3.13 8.32 37.88
C LEU A 30 -3.94 8.53 39.15
N LYS A 31 -3.48 7.98 40.28
CA LYS A 31 -4.10 8.22 41.61
C LYS A 31 -4.15 9.70 41.94
N ARG A 32 -3.04 10.42 41.78
CA ARG A 32 -2.95 11.85 42.14
C ARG A 32 -3.76 12.76 41.22
N ARG A 33 -3.67 12.58 39.89
CA ARG A 33 -4.32 13.47 38.91
C ARG A 33 -5.80 13.20 38.74
N PHE A 34 -6.17 11.91 38.65
CA PHE A 34 -7.55 11.50 38.35
C PHE A 34 -8.34 11.07 39.58
N LYS A 35 -7.70 11.09 40.76
CA LYS A 35 -8.33 10.70 42.04
C LYS A 35 -8.95 9.29 42.02
N MET A 36 -8.32 8.39 41.26
CA MET A 36 -8.73 6.97 41.17
C MET A 36 -8.37 6.26 42.45
N GLU A 37 -9.26 5.45 43.00
CA GLU A 37 -9.02 4.74 44.27
C GLU A 37 -7.97 3.64 44.12
N ASN A 38 -8.14 2.73 43.14
CA ASN A 38 -7.23 1.62 42.89
C ASN A 38 -7.07 1.35 41.38
N PRO A 39 -6.32 2.20 40.62
CA PRO A 39 -6.10 1.94 39.20
C PRO A 39 -5.17 0.75 39.00
N HIS A 40 -5.61 -0.21 38.19
CA HIS A 40 -4.81 -1.33 37.73
C HIS A 40 -4.45 -1.12 36.25
N VAL A 41 -3.16 -1.06 35.94
CA VAL A 41 -2.69 -0.81 34.57
C VAL A 41 -2.29 -2.13 33.95
N ASP A 42 -3.05 -2.58 32.97
CA ASP A 42 -2.71 -3.71 32.12
C ASP A 42 -2.06 -3.23 30.82
N ILE A 43 -1.08 -3.99 30.34
CA ILE A 43 -0.38 -3.67 29.10
C ILE A 43 -0.70 -4.76 28.09
N GLU A 44 -1.25 -4.32 26.96
CA GLU A 44 -1.57 -5.18 25.83
C GLU A 44 -0.61 -4.92 24.68
N GLU A 45 0.03 -5.98 24.16
CA GLU A 45 0.97 -5.87 23.05
C GLU A 45 0.25 -5.90 21.71
N ILE A 46 0.53 -4.92 20.87
CA ILE A 46 0.01 -4.86 19.50
C ILE A 46 0.85 -5.78 18.62
N MET A 47 0.26 -6.88 18.15
CA MET A 47 0.92 -7.90 17.34
C MET A 47 1.35 -7.37 15.95
N HIS A 48 0.53 -6.51 15.35
CA HIS A 48 0.74 -5.96 14.00
C HIS A 48 0.74 -4.43 14.02
N PRO A 49 1.87 -3.82 14.40
CA PRO A 49 1.97 -2.35 14.48
C PRO A 49 1.85 -1.65 13.13
N GLU A 50 2.02 -2.39 12.03
CA GLU A 50 1.88 -1.86 10.67
C GLU A 50 0.42 -1.58 10.27
N PHE A 51 -0.55 -2.15 11.00
CA PHE A 51 -1.98 -1.92 10.74
C PHE A 51 -2.55 -0.80 11.60
N ASP A 52 -1.85 -0.38 12.65
CA ASP A 52 -2.23 0.74 13.50
C ASP A 52 -1.79 2.06 12.85
N ALA A 53 -2.78 2.87 12.46
CA ALA A 53 -2.53 4.13 11.77
C ALA A 53 -1.78 5.14 12.66
N GLN A 54 -2.02 5.13 13.98
CA GLN A 54 -1.36 6.07 14.91
C GLN A 54 0.13 5.78 15.04
N LEU A 55 0.50 4.50 15.25
CA LEU A 55 1.90 4.10 15.36
C LEU A 55 2.68 4.40 14.08
N VAL A 56 2.05 4.16 12.94
CA VAL A 56 2.62 4.46 11.62
C VAL A 56 2.79 5.97 11.42
N ALA A 57 1.82 6.78 11.81
CA ALA A 57 1.90 8.24 11.70
C ALA A 57 3.03 8.80 12.56
N ASP A 58 3.18 8.29 13.78
CA ASP A 58 4.23 8.70 14.73
C ASP A 58 5.63 8.26 14.24
N ASP A 59 5.78 7.05 13.64
CA ASP A 59 7.06 6.61 13.05
C ASP A 59 7.50 7.55 11.91
N ILE A 60 6.56 7.98 11.07
CA ILE A 60 6.84 8.95 10.01
C ILE A 60 7.22 10.31 10.62
N ALA A 61 6.49 10.79 11.64
CA ALA A 61 6.76 12.06 12.31
C ALA A 61 8.16 12.07 12.91
N LEU A 62 8.52 11.07 13.70
CA LEU A 62 9.85 10.91 14.27
C LEU A 62 10.95 10.82 13.21
N THR A 63 10.67 10.13 12.11
CA THR A 63 11.63 10.03 10.99
C THR A 63 11.86 11.39 10.34
N LEU A 64 10.82 12.21 10.16
CA LEU A 64 10.94 13.55 9.58
C LEU A 64 11.62 14.53 10.54
N GLU A 65 11.40 14.42 11.83
CA GLU A 65 12.08 15.23 12.84
C GLU A 65 13.59 14.95 12.89
N ARG A 66 13.98 13.67 12.85
CA ARG A 66 15.38 13.24 12.90
C ARG A 66 16.16 13.56 11.62
N PHE A 67 15.57 13.26 10.47
CA PHE A 67 16.26 13.34 9.18
C PHE A 67 15.89 14.58 8.35
N GLY A 68 14.94 15.35 8.81
CA GLY A 68 14.47 16.57 8.16
C GLY A 68 13.41 16.32 7.07
N ALA A 69 12.71 17.40 6.73
CA ALA A 69 11.60 17.40 5.79
C ALA A 69 11.96 16.93 4.37
N MET A 70 13.23 17.03 3.95
CA MET A 70 13.68 16.63 2.61
C MET A 70 13.52 15.12 2.33
N LYS A 71 13.56 14.28 3.37
CA LYS A 71 13.46 12.83 3.23
C LYS A 71 12.02 12.29 3.26
N TYR A 72 11.02 13.16 3.18
CA TYR A 72 9.61 12.77 3.25
C TYR A 72 9.20 11.67 2.26
N LYS A 73 9.71 11.71 1.02
CA LYS A 73 9.42 10.66 0.02
C LYS A 73 9.97 9.30 0.45
N ALA A 74 11.24 9.25 0.85
CA ALA A 74 11.89 8.01 1.26
C ALA A 74 11.24 7.41 2.52
N ALA A 75 10.88 8.24 3.50
CA ALA A 75 10.16 7.83 4.69
C ALA A 75 8.79 7.24 4.33
N SER A 76 7.99 7.96 3.53
CA SER A 76 6.66 7.52 3.13
C SER A 76 6.67 6.22 2.32
N TYR A 77 7.57 6.07 1.34
CA TYR A 77 7.67 4.84 0.57
C TYR A 77 8.16 3.65 1.38
N ARG A 78 9.09 3.86 2.34
CA ARG A 78 9.55 2.81 3.25
C ARG A 78 8.39 2.28 4.08
N VAL A 79 7.60 3.17 4.66
CA VAL A 79 6.46 2.81 5.50
C VAL A 79 5.37 2.11 4.68
N LEU A 80 5.02 2.65 3.50
CA LEU A 80 4.09 1.99 2.58
C LEU A 80 4.56 0.58 2.19
N GLY A 81 5.87 0.39 1.97
CA GLY A 81 6.46 -0.92 1.71
C GLY A 81 6.25 -1.90 2.88
N LYS A 82 6.44 -1.45 4.13
CA LYS A 82 6.16 -2.26 5.32
C LYS A 82 4.70 -2.68 5.38
N ILE A 83 3.77 -1.73 5.28
CA ILE A 83 2.32 -1.98 5.32
C ILE A 83 1.88 -2.95 4.20
N LYS A 84 2.44 -2.78 2.99
CA LYS A 84 2.16 -3.69 1.87
C LYS A 84 2.67 -5.11 2.14
N ASN A 85 3.87 -5.25 2.69
CA ASN A 85 4.46 -6.55 2.99
C ASN A 85 3.72 -7.27 4.12
N SER A 86 3.12 -6.53 5.06
CA SER A 86 2.25 -7.08 6.12
C SER A 86 0.88 -7.55 5.61
N GLY A 87 0.54 -7.27 4.33
CA GLY A 87 -0.68 -7.77 3.70
C GLY A 87 -1.91 -6.88 3.85
N ALA A 88 -1.76 -5.59 4.16
CA ALA A 88 -2.88 -4.65 4.19
C ALA A 88 -3.58 -4.55 2.83
N LEU A 89 -4.90 -4.42 2.81
CA LEU A 89 -5.70 -4.25 1.58
C LEU A 89 -5.39 -2.94 0.87
N GLY A 90 -5.13 -1.89 1.64
CA GLY A 90 -4.74 -0.59 1.10
C GLY A 90 -4.32 0.39 2.18
N ALA A 91 -3.52 1.37 1.78
CA ALA A 91 -3.15 2.48 2.66
C ALA A 91 -2.96 3.78 1.88
N GLU A 92 -3.24 4.87 2.55
CA GLU A 92 -3.00 6.23 2.05
C GLU A 92 -2.24 7.03 3.11
N LEU A 93 -1.13 7.61 2.68
CA LEU A 93 -0.34 8.55 3.47
C LEU A 93 -0.43 9.92 2.81
N ARG A 94 -0.76 10.94 3.58
CA ARG A 94 -0.75 12.32 3.12
C ARG A 94 0.19 13.14 4.02
N VAL A 95 1.20 13.72 3.42
CA VAL A 95 2.17 14.58 4.11
C VAL A 95 2.02 16.00 3.56
N ALA A 96 1.75 16.96 4.42
CA ALA A 96 1.49 18.34 4.05
C ALA A 96 2.36 19.31 4.87
N GLY A 97 2.98 20.26 4.20
CA GLY A 97 3.84 21.26 4.85
C GLY A 97 4.84 21.87 3.88
N LYS A 98 5.90 22.48 4.40
CA LYS A 98 7.03 22.99 3.61
C LYS A 98 7.93 21.83 3.17
N LEU A 99 7.60 21.23 2.03
CA LEU A 99 8.23 20.03 1.46
C LEU A 99 8.45 20.23 -0.04
N PRO A 100 9.60 20.10 -0.58
CA PRO A 100 10.98 20.32 -0.20
C PRO A 100 11.39 21.81 -0.28
N SER A 101 10.48 22.71 -0.66
CA SER A 101 10.69 24.13 -0.82
C SER A 101 9.95 24.92 0.26
N ASP A 102 10.19 26.24 0.33
CA ASP A 102 9.53 27.13 1.30
C ASP A 102 8.01 27.24 1.11
N ARG A 103 7.51 26.94 -0.10
CA ARG A 103 6.08 26.90 -0.37
C ARG A 103 5.46 25.61 0.16
N ALA A 104 4.40 25.73 0.93
CA ALA A 104 3.65 24.59 1.44
C ALA A 104 3.01 23.79 0.29
N ARG A 105 3.17 22.47 0.35
CA ARG A 105 2.57 21.49 -0.59
C ARG A 105 2.08 20.28 0.16
N ALA A 106 1.09 19.60 -0.41
CA ALA A 106 0.61 18.31 0.07
C ALA A 106 1.02 17.21 -0.92
N TRP A 107 1.61 16.15 -0.38
CA TRP A 107 1.99 14.96 -1.13
C TRP A 107 1.15 13.78 -0.66
N ARG A 108 0.63 13.04 -1.62
CA ARG A 108 -0.18 11.85 -1.37
C ARG A 108 0.55 10.63 -1.89
N PHE A 109 0.67 9.62 -1.03
CA PHE A 109 1.21 8.31 -1.35
C PHE A 109 0.12 7.30 -1.05
N ALA A 110 -0.22 6.43 -1.99
CA ALA A 110 -1.28 5.46 -1.80
C ALA A 110 -0.95 4.15 -2.51
N PHE A 111 -1.43 3.04 -1.98
CA PHE A 111 -1.44 1.75 -2.65
C PHE A 111 -2.72 0.99 -2.30
N GLY A 112 -3.06 0.01 -3.15
CA GLY A 112 -4.17 -0.90 -2.92
C GLY A 112 -5.54 -0.21 -2.92
N TYR A 113 -6.48 -0.84 -2.23
CA TYR A 113 -7.87 -0.43 -2.15
C TYR A 113 -8.17 0.24 -0.82
N LEU A 114 -8.77 1.44 -0.86
CA LEU A 114 -9.16 2.19 0.33
C LEU A 114 -10.50 2.90 0.12
N LYS A 115 -11.47 2.62 0.97
CA LYS A 115 -12.77 3.34 0.98
C LYS A 115 -12.65 4.67 1.72
N LYS A 116 -13.25 5.70 1.14
CA LYS A 116 -13.25 7.06 1.72
C LYS A 116 -14.60 7.52 2.22
N THR A 117 -15.65 6.93 1.71
CA THR A 117 -17.06 7.34 1.96
C THR A 117 -17.93 6.14 2.25
N GLY A 118 -19.10 6.40 2.83
CA GLY A 118 -20.06 5.38 3.19
C GLY A 118 -19.72 4.66 4.50
N ASP A 119 -20.47 3.62 4.80
CA ASP A 119 -20.29 2.84 6.03
C ASP A 119 -18.96 2.10 6.07
N ALA A 120 -18.48 1.61 4.93
CA ALA A 120 -17.18 0.97 4.81
C ALA A 120 -16.00 1.88 5.19
N ALA A 121 -16.18 3.21 5.19
CA ALA A 121 -15.14 4.14 5.63
C ALA A 121 -14.90 4.12 7.14
N LYS A 122 -15.82 3.59 7.95
CA LYS A 122 -15.66 3.39 9.39
C LYS A 122 -14.68 2.27 9.72
N ALA A 123 -14.53 1.32 8.81
CA ALA A 123 -13.60 0.20 8.94
C ALA A 123 -12.14 0.56 8.63
N VAL A 124 -11.91 1.76 8.08
CA VAL A 124 -10.58 2.29 7.80
C VAL A 124 -10.04 2.97 9.04
N ASP A 125 -8.92 2.48 9.55
CA ASP A 125 -8.21 3.13 10.63
C ASP A 125 -7.52 4.41 10.13
N ARG A 126 -7.72 5.52 10.86
CA ARG A 126 -7.22 6.85 10.48
C ARG A 126 -6.55 7.53 11.64
N ALA A 127 -5.36 8.05 11.39
CA ALA A 127 -4.61 8.80 12.37
C ALA A 127 -3.96 10.05 11.79
N GLU A 128 -3.71 11.00 12.65
CA GLU A 128 -3.03 12.25 12.32
C GLU A 128 -1.86 12.47 13.30
N ALA A 129 -0.70 12.82 12.75
CA ALA A 129 0.48 13.18 13.52
C ALA A 129 1.08 14.48 13.01
N VAL A 130 1.85 15.13 13.87
CA VAL A 130 2.51 16.40 13.58
C VAL A 130 4.01 16.24 13.82
N ALA A 131 4.81 16.55 12.79
CA ALA A 131 6.27 16.57 12.89
C ALA A 131 6.76 18.01 12.98
N GLN A 132 7.57 18.32 13.99
CA GLN A 132 8.19 19.62 14.16
C GLN A 132 9.55 19.63 13.47
N THR A 133 9.65 20.35 12.35
CA THR A 133 10.88 20.47 11.58
C THR A 133 11.48 21.86 11.69
N LYS A 134 12.76 22.02 11.35
CA LYS A 134 13.44 23.33 11.36
C LYS A 134 12.75 24.37 10.47
N GLN A 135 12.05 23.93 9.42
CA GLN A 135 11.36 24.82 8.46
C GLN A 135 9.92 25.13 8.87
N GLY A 136 9.41 24.49 9.89
CA GLY A 136 8.05 24.62 10.39
C GLY A 136 7.37 23.27 10.61
N ILE A 137 6.09 23.29 10.84
CA ILE A 137 5.28 22.13 11.16
C ILE A 137 4.89 21.38 9.86
N VAL A 138 5.00 20.05 9.88
CA VAL A 138 4.54 19.14 8.83
C VAL A 138 3.44 18.26 9.38
N GLY A 139 2.27 18.33 8.78
CA GLY A 139 1.13 17.45 9.10
C GLY A 139 1.19 16.13 8.33
N ILE A 140 0.91 15.04 9.02
CA ILE A 140 0.89 13.68 8.48
C ILE A 140 -0.48 13.10 8.77
N LYS A 141 -1.15 12.58 7.73
CA LYS A 141 -2.40 11.87 7.84
C LYS A 141 -2.21 10.48 7.26
N VAL A 142 -2.58 9.47 8.01
CA VAL A 142 -2.46 8.06 7.65
C VAL A 142 -3.86 7.45 7.64
N ALA A 143 -4.13 6.62 6.66
CA ALA A 143 -5.34 5.81 6.59
C ALA A 143 -4.95 4.40 6.12
N ILE A 144 -5.32 3.39 6.89
CA ILE A 144 -4.95 2.00 6.64
C ILE A 144 -6.22 1.14 6.67
N LEU A 145 -6.30 0.21 5.72
CA LEU A 145 -7.33 -0.81 5.69
C LEU A 145 -6.69 -2.17 5.96
N SER A 146 -6.99 -2.74 7.12
CA SER A 146 -6.48 -4.05 7.53
C SER A 146 -7.10 -5.20 6.71
N PRO A 147 -6.42 -6.35 6.55
CA PRO A 147 -6.92 -7.46 5.73
C PRO A 147 -8.13 -8.19 6.35
N GLY A 148 -8.33 -8.08 7.67
CA GLY A 148 -9.43 -8.76 8.39
C GLY A 148 -10.80 -8.12 8.24
N VAL A 149 -10.91 -6.98 7.55
CA VAL A 149 -12.18 -6.25 7.43
C VAL A 149 -12.99 -6.79 6.26
N LYS A 150 -14.21 -7.31 6.57
CA LYS A 150 -15.18 -7.69 5.55
C LYS A 150 -15.89 -6.44 5.02
N MET A 151 -15.78 -6.20 3.73
CA MET A 151 -16.47 -5.10 3.06
C MET A 151 -17.75 -5.56 2.40
N CYS A 152 -18.81 -4.73 2.42
CA CYS A 152 -20.10 -5.05 1.82
C CYS A 152 -20.02 -5.24 0.29
N ASP A 153 -19.04 -4.64 -0.34
CA ASP A 153 -18.79 -4.69 -1.79
C ASP A 153 -17.70 -5.70 -2.19
N GLN A 154 -17.21 -6.50 -1.25
CA GLN A 154 -16.27 -7.58 -1.54
C GLN A 154 -17.06 -8.79 -2.05
N ILE A 155 -16.87 -9.10 -3.34
CA ILE A 155 -17.45 -10.29 -3.95
C ILE A 155 -16.57 -11.48 -3.57
N THR A 156 -17.13 -12.44 -2.84
CA THR A 156 -16.50 -13.74 -2.63
C THR A 156 -16.65 -14.53 -3.92
N VAL A 157 -15.54 -14.86 -4.56
CA VAL A 157 -15.56 -15.68 -5.76
C VAL A 157 -15.42 -17.14 -5.33
N ASP A 158 -16.55 -17.83 -5.31
CA ASP A 158 -16.58 -19.26 -5.03
C ASP A 158 -16.05 -20.05 -6.25
N GLU A 159 -15.46 -21.22 -6.00
CA GLU A 159 -14.92 -22.07 -7.08
C GLU A 159 -15.98 -22.44 -8.12
N GLU A 160 -17.22 -22.62 -7.69
CA GLU A 160 -18.39 -22.87 -8.56
C GLU A 160 -18.63 -21.72 -9.55
N LEU A 161 -18.51 -20.47 -9.09
CA LEU A 161 -18.63 -19.29 -9.96
C LEU A 161 -17.48 -19.21 -10.96
N LEU A 162 -16.25 -19.57 -10.55
CA LEU A 162 -15.10 -19.61 -11.46
C LEU A 162 -15.29 -20.66 -12.56
N GLU A 163 -15.82 -21.84 -12.21
CA GLU A 163 -16.12 -22.87 -13.20
C GLU A 163 -17.25 -22.46 -14.15
N ALA A 164 -18.31 -21.80 -13.61
CA ALA A 164 -19.40 -21.30 -14.43
C ALA A 164 -18.92 -20.25 -15.44
N VAL A 165 -18.06 -19.32 -15.00
CA VAL A 165 -17.47 -18.31 -15.88
C VAL A 165 -16.56 -18.96 -16.93
N ARG A 166 -15.75 -19.96 -16.56
CA ARG A 166 -14.92 -20.71 -17.53
C ARG A 166 -15.78 -21.44 -18.56
N LYS A 167 -16.88 -22.08 -18.15
CA LYS A 167 -17.82 -22.74 -19.06
C LYS A 167 -18.49 -21.74 -20.01
N ASN A 168 -18.91 -20.57 -19.52
CA ASN A 168 -19.49 -19.54 -20.37
C ASN A 168 -18.47 -18.91 -21.33
N ALA A 169 -17.24 -18.66 -20.89
CA ALA A 169 -16.16 -18.19 -21.77
C ALA A 169 -15.83 -19.20 -22.89
N THR A 170 -15.79 -20.50 -22.57
CA THR A 170 -15.57 -21.53 -23.59
C THR A 170 -16.72 -21.64 -24.59
N LEU A 171 -17.95 -21.42 -24.16
CA LEU A 171 -19.12 -21.42 -25.06
C LEU A 171 -19.12 -20.21 -25.99
N GLU A 172 -18.78 -19.03 -25.52
CA GLU A 172 -18.65 -17.82 -26.34
C GLU A 172 -17.50 -17.94 -27.37
N GLU A 173 -16.35 -18.47 -26.97
CA GLU A 173 -15.22 -18.73 -27.87
C GLU A 173 -15.59 -19.75 -28.95
N VAL A 174 -16.33 -20.80 -28.58
CA VAL A 174 -16.83 -21.81 -29.55
C VAL A 174 -17.84 -21.19 -30.52
N GLU A 175 -18.75 -20.36 -30.03
CA GLU A 175 -19.70 -19.66 -30.91
C GLU A 175 -19.02 -18.67 -31.87
N GLU A 176 -18.02 -17.91 -31.40
CA GLU A 176 -17.23 -17.04 -32.28
C GLU A 176 -16.44 -17.81 -33.34
N THR A 177 -15.82 -18.91 -32.94
CA THR A 177 -15.09 -19.76 -33.89
C THR A 177 -16.02 -20.41 -34.93
N VAL A 178 -17.20 -20.86 -34.51
CA VAL A 178 -18.24 -21.39 -35.41
C VAL A 178 -18.76 -20.30 -36.37
N LYS A 179 -18.97 -19.04 -35.89
CA LYS A 179 -19.33 -17.91 -36.74
C LYS A 179 -18.23 -17.58 -37.75
N LYS A 180 -16.96 -17.57 -37.34
CA LYS A 180 -15.80 -17.34 -38.21
C LYS A 180 -15.64 -18.45 -39.28
N VAL A 181 -15.88 -19.70 -38.91
CA VAL A 181 -15.82 -20.84 -39.86
C VAL A 181 -16.99 -20.82 -40.85
N LYS A 182 -18.22 -20.46 -40.40
CA LYS A 182 -19.37 -20.28 -41.29
C LYS A 182 -19.17 -19.12 -42.27
N ALA A 183 -18.60 -17.99 -41.84
CA ALA A 183 -18.28 -16.86 -42.68
C ALA A 183 -17.20 -17.17 -43.75
N ARG A 184 -16.23 -18.04 -43.44
CA ARG A 184 -15.20 -18.50 -44.39
C ARG A 184 -15.76 -19.48 -45.45
N ARG A 185 -16.82 -20.25 -45.14
CA ARG A 185 -17.46 -21.18 -46.06
C ARG A 185 -18.41 -20.48 -47.06
N SER A 186 -18.83 -19.25 -46.80
CA SER A 186 -19.75 -18.51 -47.64
C SER A 186 -19.07 -17.63 -48.71
N VAL A 187 -17.74 -17.66 -48.85
CA VAL A 187 -17.03 -16.96 -49.91
C VAL A 187 -16.89 -17.88 -51.13
N PRO A 188 -17.56 -17.62 -52.27
CA PRO A 188 -17.39 -18.44 -53.47
C PRO A 188 -16.00 -18.25 -54.05
N SER A 189 -15.32 -19.36 -54.31
CA SER A 189 -14.01 -19.37 -54.98
C SER A 189 -14.10 -18.77 -56.36
N LYS A 190 -13.61 -17.58 -56.58
CA LYS A 190 -13.29 -17.08 -57.93
C LYS A 190 -11.99 -17.72 -58.40
N LYS A 191 -12.18 -18.53 -59.46
CA LYS A 191 -11.11 -19.16 -60.23
C LYS A 191 -10.16 -18.13 -60.84
N GLY A 192 -8.90 -18.38 -60.75
CA GLY A 192 -7.87 -18.29 -61.76
C GLY A 192 -7.48 -16.91 -62.28
N THR A 193 -6.27 -16.52 -62.00
CA THR A 193 -5.39 -15.98 -63.06
C THR A 193 -3.92 -16.28 -62.68
N VAL A 194 -3.31 -17.01 -63.52
CA VAL A 194 -1.89 -17.33 -63.60
C VAL A 194 -1.17 -16.10 -64.14
N VAL A 195 -0.08 -15.64 -63.60
CA VAL A 195 0.99 -14.91 -64.27
C VAL A 195 2.27 -14.83 -63.45
N PRO A 196 3.42 -14.65 -64.11
CA PRO A 196 4.60 -15.43 -63.85
C PRO A 196 5.70 -14.71 -63.02
N ALA A 197 6.71 -15.54 -62.78
CA ALA A 197 7.95 -15.17 -62.07
C ALA A 197 8.75 -14.07 -62.80
N SER A 198 9.33 -13.13 -62.04
CA SER A 198 10.58 -12.46 -62.42
C SER A 198 11.42 -12.11 -61.16
N SER A 199 12.53 -12.82 -61.11
CA SER A 199 13.92 -12.41 -60.94
C SER A 199 14.28 -11.41 -59.82
N GLY A 200 14.91 -11.90 -58.84
CA GLY A 200 16.25 -11.67 -58.35
C GLY A 200 16.75 -10.26 -58.11
N LYS A 201 17.05 -10.00 -56.83
CA LYS A 201 18.25 -9.23 -56.45
C LYS A 201 18.64 -9.43 -54.98
N LYS A 202 19.70 -10.18 -54.81
CA LYS A 202 20.51 -10.24 -53.60
C LYS A 202 21.08 -8.85 -53.32
N ARG A 203 20.97 -8.35 -52.05
CA ARG A 203 21.87 -7.34 -51.56
C ARG A 203 22.54 -7.81 -50.28
N LYS A 204 23.87 -7.69 -50.32
CA LYS A 204 24.89 -8.12 -49.38
C LYS A 204 24.80 -7.40 -48.01
N ALA A 205 25.15 -8.17 -47.03
CA ALA A 205 25.57 -7.72 -45.71
C ALA A 205 26.89 -6.93 -45.78
N THR A 206 26.97 -5.83 -45.05
CA THR A 206 28.29 -5.24 -44.68
C THR A 206 28.30 -5.00 -43.16
N SER A 207 29.13 -5.77 -42.52
CA SER A 207 29.64 -5.62 -41.19
C SER A 207 30.60 -4.42 -41.10
N LYS A 208 30.48 -3.60 -40.09
CA LYS A 208 31.51 -2.71 -39.54
C LYS A 208 31.18 -2.57 -38.08
N GLY A 209 31.92 -3.01 -37.08
CA GLY A 209 33.30 -2.71 -36.82
C GLY A 209 33.32 -1.78 -35.63
N VAL A 210 33.45 -2.38 -34.42
CA VAL A 210 33.70 -1.70 -33.13
C VAL A 210 35.17 -1.24 -33.11
N PRO A 211 35.52 -0.11 -32.56
CA PRO A 211 36.81 0.04 -31.88
C PRO A 211 36.64 0.38 -30.40
N SER A 212 37.23 -0.49 -29.61
CA SER A 212 37.69 -0.27 -28.25
C SER A 212 38.76 0.84 -28.23
N LYS A 213 38.72 1.72 -27.24
CA LYS A 213 39.86 2.46 -26.76
C LYS A 213 39.92 2.41 -25.25
N GLU A 214 40.88 1.64 -24.82
CA GLU A 214 41.57 1.77 -23.54
C GLU A 214 42.49 3.01 -23.55
N ASP A 215 42.79 3.41 -22.32
CA ASP A 215 43.97 4.16 -21.85
C ASP A 215 43.98 5.69 -21.88
N LYS A 216 44.21 6.14 -20.70
CA LYS A 216 45.21 7.07 -20.13
C LYS A 216 44.65 8.30 -19.39
N LYS A 217 44.93 8.28 -18.21
CA LYS A 217 45.58 9.00 -17.12
C LYS A 217 44.69 9.38 -15.99
#